data_5144da9536b1e0ae7c2cfa86ec74554b
#
_entry.id   5144da9536b1e0ae7c2cfa86ec74554b
#
_cell.length_a   1.000
_cell.length_b   1.000
_cell.length_c   1.000
_cell.angle_alpha   90.00
_cell.angle_beta   90.00
_cell.angle_gamma   90.00
#
_symmetry.space_group_name_H-M   'P 1'
#
loop_
_entity.id
_entity.type
_entity.pdbx_description
1 polymer ?
#
loop_
_entity_poly.entity_id
_entity_poly.type
_entity_poly.pdbx_seq_one_letter_code
_entity_poly.pdbx_strand_id
1 'polypeptide(L)'
;MLKHLIAAIIFLLMLFACSENEKVTLEFRIAEDEPAADLTEIVFEPTGDIFYLHNEVLVNQLDVKSAAVVTQRGRPAVELILTSEGAKKFEELTAQNVGKKCGMLVNGKLLSVPIIRDTISVGRAIIAGIFTEAEAEHIAKGLNQQ
;
A
#
# COMPACT_ATOMS: atom_id res chain seq x y z
N MET A 1 44.97 -29.16 -6.46
CA MET A 1 43.61 -29.40 -7.01
C MET A 1 42.51 -29.35 -5.94
N LEU A 2 42.63 -30.02 -4.83
CA LEU A 2 41.62 -30.06 -3.78
C LEU A 2 41.30 -28.68 -3.14
N LYS A 3 42.32 -27.83 -2.93
CA LYS A 3 42.15 -26.47 -2.36
C LYS A 3 41.39 -25.51 -3.25
N HIS A 4 41.45 -25.65 -4.58
CA HIS A 4 40.72 -24.81 -5.52
C HIS A 4 39.28 -25.27 -5.67
N LEU A 5 38.99 -26.55 -5.48
CA LEU A 5 37.64 -27.10 -5.52
C LEU A 5 36.82 -26.65 -4.31
N ILE A 6 37.42 -26.57 -3.14
CA ILE A 6 36.78 -26.12 -1.90
C ILE A 6 36.44 -24.60 -1.99
N ALA A 7 37.34 -23.80 -2.54
CA ALA A 7 37.09 -22.36 -2.73
C ALA A 7 35.92 -22.07 -3.70
N ALA A 8 35.80 -22.89 -4.77
CA ALA A 8 34.69 -22.76 -5.72
C ALA A 8 33.32 -23.14 -5.13
N ILE A 9 33.28 -24.13 -4.23
CA ILE A 9 32.06 -24.57 -3.55
C ILE A 9 31.60 -23.52 -2.52
N ILE A 10 32.52 -22.88 -1.81
CA ILE A 10 32.20 -21.83 -0.83
C ILE A 10 31.65 -20.56 -1.58
N PHE A 11 32.19 -20.25 -2.75
CA PHE A 11 31.68 -19.10 -3.54
C PHE A 11 30.29 -19.34 -4.13
N LEU A 12 29.94 -20.60 -4.45
CA LEU A 12 28.61 -20.94 -4.97
C LEU A 12 27.54 -20.93 -3.88
N LEU A 13 27.91 -21.16 -2.61
CA LEU A 13 26.98 -21.14 -1.46
C LEU A 13 26.61 -19.71 -1.01
N MET A 14 27.34 -18.69 -1.42
CA MET A 14 27.03 -17.29 -1.10
C MET A 14 25.98 -16.65 -2.04
N LEU A 15 25.53 -17.34 -3.09
CA LEU A 15 24.51 -16.86 -4.01
C LEU A 15 23.06 -17.26 -3.59
N PHE A 16 22.90 -17.96 -2.49
CA PHE A 16 21.61 -18.10 -1.80
C PHE A 16 21.41 -16.93 -0.83
N ALA A 17 21.57 -15.71 -1.33
CA ALA A 17 21.19 -14.53 -0.57
C ALA A 17 19.68 -14.38 -0.61
N CYS A 18 19.07 -14.65 0.53
CA CYS A 18 17.84 -14.06 1.04
C CYS A 18 16.94 -13.42 -0.03
N SER A 19 15.93 -14.12 -0.45
CA SER A 19 14.65 -13.50 -0.74
C SER A 19 14.13 -12.99 0.61
N GLU A 20 14.54 -11.79 1.03
CA GLU A 20 13.89 -11.11 2.14
C GLU A 20 12.43 -10.96 1.75
N ASN A 21 11.59 -11.60 2.55
CA ASN A 21 10.15 -11.49 2.49
C ASN A 21 9.81 -10.09 3.02
N GLU A 22 9.95 -9.06 2.17
CA GLU A 22 9.65 -7.67 2.55
C GLU A 22 8.16 -7.55 2.81
N LYS A 23 7.82 -7.51 4.09
CA LYS A 23 6.46 -7.14 4.52
C LYS A 23 6.20 -5.70 4.11
N VAL A 24 5.04 -5.50 3.51
CA VAL A 24 4.58 -4.19 3.08
C VAL A 24 3.63 -3.61 4.13
N THR A 25 3.86 -2.38 4.55
CA THR A 25 2.90 -1.64 5.38
C THR A 25 1.89 -0.92 4.51
N LEU A 26 0.64 -0.92 4.93
CA LEU A 26 -0.47 -0.21 4.30
C LEU A 26 -1.16 0.67 5.33
N GLU A 27 -1.48 1.90 4.95
CA GLU A 27 -2.24 2.81 5.81
C GLU A 27 -3.25 3.60 4.97
N PHE A 28 -4.50 3.62 5.42
CA PHE A 28 -5.51 4.55 4.94
C PHE A 28 -5.77 5.60 6.02
N ARG A 29 -5.61 6.86 5.64
CA ARG A 29 -5.77 8.03 6.51
C ARG A 29 -6.60 9.09 5.81
N ILE A 30 -7.34 9.88 6.55
CA ILE A 30 -7.98 11.07 5.97
C ILE A 30 -6.90 12.10 5.64
N ALA A 31 -7.03 12.72 4.47
CA ALA A 31 -6.14 13.74 3.96
C ALA A 31 -6.87 15.06 3.77
N GLU A 32 -6.22 16.15 4.16
CA GLU A 32 -6.69 17.52 4.01
C GLU A 32 -5.76 18.28 3.04
N ASP A 33 -6.28 19.35 2.42
CA ASP A 33 -5.51 20.24 1.53
C ASP A 33 -4.81 21.35 2.32
N GLU A 34 -5.27 21.66 3.53
CA GLU A 34 -4.78 22.76 4.34
C GLU A 34 -4.10 22.23 5.63
N PRO A 35 -3.04 22.91 6.10
CA PRO A 35 -2.37 22.52 7.34
C PRO A 35 -3.26 22.77 8.57
N ALA A 36 -3.15 21.86 9.54
CA ALA A 36 -3.72 22.04 10.88
C ALA A 36 -2.77 21.45 11.93
N ALA A 37 -2.98 21.80 13.21
CA ALA A 37 -2.03 21.57 14.29
C ALA A 37 -1.63 20.08 14.48
N ASP A 38 -2.55 19.16 14.26
CA ASP A 38 -2.34 17.73 14.53
C ASP A 38 -2.23 16.88 13.25
N LEU A 39 -1.96 17.51 12.10
CA LEU A 39 -1.81 16.83 10.83
C LEU A 39 -0.35 16.67 10.45
N THR A 40 -0.04 15.58 9.76
CA THR A 40 1.30 15.30 9.23
C THR A 40 1.37 15.69 7.75
N GLU A 41 2.29 16.60 7.43
CA GLU A 41 2.57 16.99 6.05
C GLU A 41 3.21 15.84 5.28
N ILE A 42 2.72 15.60 4.06
CA ILE A 42 3.27 14.62 3.14
C ILE A 42 3.20 15.12 1.69
N VAL A 43 4.24 14.84 0.92
CA VAL A 43 4.27 15.17 -0.51
C VAL A 43 3.73 13.99 -1.32
N PHE A 44 2.80 14.26 -2.22
CA PHE A 44 2.40 13.31 -3.26
C PHE A 44 3.37 13.43 -4.43
N GLU A 45 4.40 12.60 -4.42
CA GLU A 45 5.54 12.69 -5.35
C GLU A 45 5.15 12.79 -6.84
N PRO A 46 4.11 12.09 -7.34
CA PRO A 46 3.77 12.13 -8.76
C PRO A 46 3.42 13.51 -9.30
N THR A 47 2.89 14.41 -8.46
CA THR A 47 2.49 15.78 -8.86
C THR A 47 3.23 16.86 -8.09
N GLY A 48 3.88 16.53 -6.97
CA GLY A 48 4.50 17.47 -6.05
C GLY A 48 3.50 18.18 -5.13
N ASP A 49 2.22 17.80 -5.16
CA ASP A 49 1.20 18.34 -4.27
C ASP A 49 1.47 17.96 -2.82
N ILE A 50 1.15 18.87 -1.91
CA ILE A 50 1.27 18.65 -0.47
C ILE A 50 -0.11 18.36 0.10
N PHE A 51 -0.19 17.30 0.92
CA PHE A 51 -1.38 16.95 1.70
C PHE A 51 -1.04 16.87 3.17
N TYR A 52 -2.06 16.97 4.00
CA TYR A 52 -1.94 16.93 5.46
C TYR A 52 -2.79 15.76 5.98
N LEU A 53 -2.12 14.74 6.51
CA LEU A 53 -2.75 13.49 6.94
C LEU A 53 -3.13 13.52 8.41
N HIS A 54 -4.34 13.06 8.71
CA HIS A 54 -4.69 12.72 10.09
C HIS A 54 -3.78 11.60 10.62
N ASN A 55 -3.43 11.66 11.91
CA ASN A 55 -2.52 10.67 12.51
C ASN A 55 -3.17 9.29 12.69
N GLU A 56 -4.49 9.23 12.71
CA GLU A 56 -5.25 7.99 12.84
C GLU A 56 -5.14 7.13 11.59
N VAL A 57 -4.71 5.87 11.75
CA VAL A 57 -4.73 4.84 10.70
C VAL A 57 -6.05 4.10 10.77
N LEU A 58 -6.90 4.29 9.78
CA LEU A 58 -8.28 3.77 9.76
C LEU A 58 -8.35 2.34 9.20
N VAL A 59 -7.51 2.03 8.22
CA VAL A 59 -7.33 0.69 7.64
C VAL A 59 -5.83 0.44 7.47
N ASN A 60 -5.37 -0.76 7.78
CA ASN A 60 -3.96 -1.13 7.65
C ASN A 60 -3.80 -2.51 6.97
N GLN A 61 -2.55 -2.97 6.81
CA GLN A 61 -2.25 -4.24 6.14
C GLN A 61 -2.88 -5.48 6.80
N LEU A 62 -3.17 -5.46 8.09
CA LEU A 62 -3.82 -6.57 8.81
C LEU A 62 -5.32 -6.69 8.46
N ASP A 63 -5.90 -5.64 7.91
CA ASP A 63 -7.28 -5.61 7.44
C ASP A 63 -7.43 -6.18 6.02
N VAL A 64 -6.30 -6.55 5.35
CA VAL A 64 -6.27 -7.11 4.00
C VAL A 64 -6.25 -8.63 4.06
N LYS A 65 -7.22 -9.26 3.39
CA LYS A 65 -7.31 -10.71 3.22
C LYS A 65 -6.46 -11.19 2.03
N SER A 66 -6.50 -10.45 0.93
CA SER A 66 -5.71 -10.71 -0.27
C SER A 66 -5.57 -9.46 -1.13
N ALA A 67 -4.52 -9.44 -1.94
CA ALA A 67 -4.24 -8.35 -2.88
C ALA A 67 -3.88 -8.94 -4.25
N ALA A 68 -4.29 -8.26 -5.32
CA ALA A 68 -4.00 -8.66 -6.69
C ALA A 68 -3.75 -7.44 -7.59
N VAL A 69 -2.88 -7.60 -8.57
CA VAL A 69 -2.72 -6.59 -9.62
C VAL A 69 -3.91 -6.66 -10.56
N VAL A 70 -4.48 -5.50 -10.85
CA VAL A 70 -5.58 -5.32 -11.81
C VAL A 70 -5.24 -4.16 -12.75
N THR A 71 -5.94 -4.08 -13.87
CA THR A 71 -5.84 -2.92 -14.76
C THR A 71 -7.02 -1.99 -14.52
N GLN A 72 -6.74 -0.75 -14.15
CA GLN A 72 -7.75 0.29 -14.00
C GLN A 72 -7.45 1.45 -14.93
N ARG A 73 -8.39 1.77 -15.83
CA ARG A 73 -8.24 2.83 -16.85
C ARG A 73 -6.93 2.72 -17.65
N GLY A 74 -6.53 1.49 -17.99
CA GLY A 74 -5.32 1.22 -18.77
C GLY A 74 -4.00 1.31 -17.98
N ARG A 75 -4.06 1.39 -16.65
CA ARG A 75 -2.87 1.44 -15.75
C ARG A 75 -2.91 0.33 -14.72
N PRO A 76 -1.74 -0.14 -14.25
CA PRO A 76 -1.67 -1.05 -13.12
C PRO A 76 -2.30 -0.43 -11.87
N ALA A 77 -3.04 -1.25 -11.14
CA ALA A 77 -3.62 -0.90 -9.83
C ALA A 77 -3.58 -2.14 -8.94
N VAL A 78 -3.70 -1.95 -7.62
CA VAL A 78 -3.77 -3.06 -6.67
C VAL A 78 -5.18 -3.13 -6.10
N GLU A 79 -5.88 -4.21 -6.38
CA GLU A 79 -7.15 -4.53 -5.75
C GLU A 79 -6.91 -5.21 -4.42
N LEU A 80 -7.58 -4.73 -3.38
CA LEU A 80 -7.57 -5.29 -2.04
C LEU A 80 -8.92 -5.94 -1.75
N ILE A 81 -8.89 -7.18 -1.32
CA ILE A 81 -10.02 -7.84 -0.68
C ILE A 81 -9.78 -7.74 0.82
N LEU A 82 -10.69 -7.11 1.54
CA LEU A 82 -10.56 -6.87 2.96
C LEU A 82 -11.07 -8.07 3.77
N THR A 83 -10.54 -8.23 4.98
CA THR A 83 -11.11 -9.14 5.98
C THR A 83 -12.52 -8.66 6.38
N SER A 84 -13.29 -9.48 7.09
CA SER A 84 -14.60 -9.04 7.60
C SER A 84 -14.48 -7.81 8.52
N GLU A 85 -13.44 -7.74 9.33
CA GLU A 85 -13.14 -6.60 10.19
C GLU A 85 -12.70 -5.39 9.37
N GLY A 86 -11.78 -5.57 8.41
CA GLY A 86 -11.32 -4.52 7.52
C GLY A 86 -12.45 -3.94 6.66
N ALA A 87 -13.39 -4.77 6.22
CA ALA A 87 -14.58 -4.33 5.47
C ALA A 87 -15.45 -3.40 6.30
N LYS A 88 -15.68 -3.70 7.58
CA LYS A 88 -16.43 -2.83 8.49
C LYS A 88 -15.72 -1.50 8.71
N LYS A 89 -14.41 -1.53 9.00
CA LYS A 89 -13.60 -0.31 9.15
C LYS A 89 -13.65 0.56 7.90
N PHE A 90 -13.55 -0.06 6.72
CA PHE A 90 -13.58 0.66 5.45
C PHE A 90 -14.97 1.24 5.14
N GLU A 91 -16.04 0.52 5.48
CA GLU A 91 -17.42 1.03 5.39
C GLU A 91 -17.62 2.24 6.32
N GLU A 92 -17.18 2.16 7.58
CA GLU A 92 -17.25 3.25 8.55
C GLU A 92 -16.42 4.46 8.09
N LEU A 93 -15.18 4.23 7.65
CA LEU A 93 -14.31 5.27 7.09
C LEU A 93 -15.02 6.02 5.97
N THR A 94 -15.56 5.29 4.99
CA THR A 94 -16.19 5.90 3.81
C THR A 94 -17.51 6.56 4.16
N ALA A 95 -18.34 5.96 5.02
CA ALA A 95 -19.61 6.54 5.45
C ALA A 95 -19.46 7.88 6.20
N GLN A 96 -18.47 7.97 7.08
CA GLN A 96 -18.23 9.15 7.92
C GLN A 96 -17.47 10.27 7.21
N ASN A 97 -16.85 9.98 6.06
CA ASN A 97 -15.94 10.91 5.39
C ASN A 97 -16.26 11.13 3.91
N VAL A 98 -17.54 11.00 3.52
CA VAL A 98 -17.98 11.35 2.15
C VAL A 98 -17.61 12.81 1.85
N GLY A 99 -17.03 13.05 0.68
CA GLY A 99 -16.55 14.36 0.23
C GLY A 99 -15.10 14.67 0.65
N LYS A 100 -14.52 13.93 1.61
CA LYS A 100 -13.13 14.09 2.02
C LYS A 100 -12.19 13.22 1.16
N LYS A 101 -10.89 13.46 1.28
CA LYS A 101 -9.84 12.69 0.62
C LYS A 101 -9.36 11.57 1.53
N CYS A 102 -9.07 10.42 0.93
CA CYS A 102 -8.43 9.29 1.60
C CYS A 102 -6.99 9.12 1.08
N GLY A 103 -6.00 9.40 1.91
CA GLY A 103 -4.60 9.10 1.60
C GLY A 103 -4.34 7.60 1.77
N MET A 104 -3.84 6.96 0.73
CA MET A 104 -3.44 5.56 0.72
C MET A 104 -1.92 5.48 0.66
N LEU A 105 -1.29 5.02 1.74
CA LEU A 105 0.16 4.91 1.87
C LEU A 105 0.60 3.47 1.84
N VAL A 106 1.70 3.23 1.16
CA VAL A 106 2.43 1.95 1.19
C VAL A 106 3.88 2.23 1.57
N ASN A 107 4.36 1.56 2.59
CA ASN A 107 5.71 1.78 3.17
C ASN A 107 5.99 3.26 3.47
N GLY A 108 4.99 3.99 3.96
CA GLY A 108 5.09 5.41 4.28
C GLY A 108 5.03 6.37 3.07
N LYS A 109 4.95 5.84 1.85
CA LYS A 109 4.83 6.63 0.62
C LYS A 109 3.36 6.79 0.23
N LEU A 110 2.95 8.03 -0.01
CA LEU A 110 1.59 8.34 -0.48
C LEU A 110 1.45 7.97 -1.96
N LEU A 111 0.63 6.96 -2.26
CA LEU A 111 0.43 6.44 -3.62
C LEU A 111 -0.85 6.95 -4.28
N SER A 112 -1.87 7.27 -3.49
CA SER A 112 -3.17 7.66 -4.01
C SER A 112 -3.90 8.56 -3.01
N VAL A 113 -4.68 9.53 -3.50
CA VAL A 113 -5.46 10.44 -2.67
C VAL A 113 -6.86 10.65 -3.29
N PRO A 114 -7.68 9.59 -3.42
CA PRO A 114 -9.01 9.71 -3.98
C PRO A 114 -9.96 10.47 -3.06
N ILE A 115 -10.95 11.16 -3.68
CA ILE A 115 -12.10 11.69 -2.96
C ILE A 115 -13.07 10.53 -2.68
N ILE A 116 -13.50 10.41 -1.43
CA ILE A 116 -14.55 9.48 -1.02
C ILE A 116 -15.88 10.00 -1.54
N ARG A 117 -16.46 9.30 -2.50
CA ARG A 117 -17.70 9.75 -3.16
C ARG A 117 -18.96 9.15 -2.56
N ASP A 118 -18.82 7.97 -1.95
CA ASP A 118 -19.94 7.20 -1.40
C ASP A 118 -19.46 6.21 -0.34
N THR A 119 -20.39 5.66 0.41
CA THR A 119 -20.13 4.56 1.34
C THR A 119 -19.80 3.28 0.59
N ILE A 120 -18.73 2.60 0.97
CA ILE A 120 -18.27 1.35 0.33
C ILE A 120 -18.40 0.19 1.32
N SER A 121 -19.41 -0.66 1.13
CA SER A 121 -19.71 -1.80 2.01
C SER A 121 -19.31 -3.16 1.42
N VAL A 122 -18.75 -3.19 0.20
CA VAL A 122 -18.44 -4.46 -0.50
C VAL A 122 -17.14 -5.14 -0.05
N GLY A 123 -16.42 -4.60 0.93
CA GLY A 123 -15.16 -5.17 1.43
C GLY A 123 -14.03 -5.18 0.40
N ARG A 124 -14.04 -4.23 -0.51
CA ARG A 124 -13.08 -4.13 -1.60
C ARG A 124 -12.59 -2.71 -1.75
N ALA A 125 -11.26 -2.53 -1.91
CA ALA A 125 -10.64 -1.25 -2.18
C ALA A 125 -9.67 -1.36 -3.35
N ILE A 126 -9.39 -0.26 -4.04
CA ILE A 126 -8.41 -0.21 -5.12
C ILE A 126 -7.42 0.91 -4.84
N ILE A 127 -6.14 0.55 -4.81
CA ILE A 127 -5.05 1.52 -4.81
C ILE A 127 -4.70 1.78 -6.27
N ALA A 128 -5.15 2.91 -6.78
CA ALA A 128 -4.85 3.38 -8.12
C ALA A 128 -3.89 4.56 -8.02
N GLY A 129 -2.72 4.45 -8.67
CA GLY A 129 -1.68 5.47 -8.60
C GLY A 129 -0.85 5.53 -9.88
N ILE A 130 0.22 6.30 -9.83
CA ILE A 130 1.22 6.36 -10.90
C ILE A 130 2.39 5.45 -10.47
N PHE A 131 2.25 4.17 -10.74
CA PHE A 131 3.29 3.17 -10.50
C PHE A 131 3.31 2.13 -11.63
N THR A 132 4.42 1.45 -11.76
CA THR A 132 4.65 0.41 -12.76
C THR A 132 3.95 -0.90 -12.38
N GLU A 133 3.82 -1.81 -13.33
CA GLU A 133 3.31 -3.16 -13.06
C GLU A 133 4.18 -3.90 -12.03
N ALA A 134 5.50 -3.78 -12.12
CA ALA A 134 6.43 -4.38 -11.16
C ALA A 134 6.23 -3.83 -9.72
N GLU A 135 5.98 -2.53 -9.57
CA GLU A 135 5.65 -1.93 -8.27
C GLU A 135 4.31 -2.44 -7.74
N ALA A 136 3.29 -2.55 -8.60
CA ALA A 136 1.99 -3.12 -8.24
C ALA A 136 2.11 -4.59 -7.78
N GLU A 137 2.91 -5.40 -8.50
CA GLU A 137 3.21 -6.79 -8.13
C GLU A 137 3.92 -6.89 -6.79
N HIS A 138 4.93 -6.03 -6.54
CA HIS A 138 5.64 -5.98 -5.27
C HIS A 138 4.69 -5.67 -4.10
N ILE A 139 3.83 -4.67 -4.26
CA ILE A 139 2.81 -4.30 -3.26
C ILE A 139 1.85 -5.47 -3.00
N ALA A 140 1.26 -6.04 -4.05
CA ALA A 140 0.32 -7.15 -3.92
C ALA A 140 0.96 -8.37 -3.25
N LYS A 141 2.18 -8.74 -3.64
CA LYS A 141 2.94 -9.83 -3.05
C LYS A 141 3.23 -9.58 -1.56
N GLY A 142 3.69 -8.38 -1.21
CA GLY A 142 4.00 -8.02 0.17
C GLY A 142 2.76 -8.01 1.08
N LEU A 143 1.60 -7.58 0.57
CA LEU A 143 0.33 -7.62 1.31
C LEU A 143 -0.22 -9.04 1.48
N ASN A 144 0.08 -9.98 0.59
CA ASN A 144 -0.33 -11.38 0.70
C ASN A 144 0.56 -12.20 1.66
N GLN A 145 1.64 -11.62 2.18
CA GLN A 145 2.62 -12.29 3.04
C GLN A 145 2.51 -11.88 4.52
N GLN A 146 1.40 -11.25 4.93
CA GLN A 146 1.17 -10.76 6.31
C GLN A 146 0.88 -11.90 7.29
#